data_119f03e983d628a199bf25c28c126ff8
#
_entry.id   119f03e983d628a199bf25c28c126ff8
#
_cell.length_a   1.000
_cell.length_b   1.000
_cell.length_c   1.000
_cell.angle_alpha   90.00
_cell.angle_beta   90.00
_cell.angle_gamma   90.00
#
_symmetry.space_group_name_H-M   'P 1'
#
loop_
_entity.id
_entity.type
_entity.pdbx_description
1 polymer ?
#
loop_
_entity_poly.entity_id
_entity_poly.type
_entity_poly.pdbx_seq_one_letter_code
_entity_poly.pdbx_strand_id
1 'polypeptide(L)'
;MSGYLFKNVNLSFVVLLITMFISDLFIGFYGNLIFVYASLLLITYIFHKFSNKINFKNLFISGFAGSLIFFIISNFGVWALGSPGVYDIAYEKSVSGLVQCYILAIPFFGNTFLSTLIFAYPAVYIYKLLPAWSSAR
;
A
#
# COMPACT_ATOMS: atom_id res chain seq x y z
N MET A 1 4.19 4.61 4.81
CA MET A 1 4.91 5.89 5.10
C MET A 1 4.24 6.70 6.20
N SER A 2 2.96 7.10 6.05
CA SER A 2 2.21 7.86 7.06
C SER A 2 2.23 7.22 8.45
N GLY A 3 2.00 5.90 8.56
CA GLY A 3 2.03 5.18 9.83
C GLY A 3 3.35 5.23 10.58
N TYR A 4 4.44 5.59 9.88
CA TYR A 4 5.75 5.77 10.49
C TYR A 4 6.04 7.25 10.82
N LEU A 5 5.66 8.17 9.94
CA LEU A 5 5.96 9.59 10.07
C LEU A 5 5.14 10.28 11.18
N PHE A 6 3.91 9.82 11.38
CA PHE A 6 3.02 10.40 12.38
C PHE A 6 3.01 9.58 13.67
N LYS A 7 3.21 10.23 14.83
CA LYS A 7 3.08 9.60 16.15
C LYS A 7 1.66 9.13 16.45
N ASN A 8 0.67 9.77 15.84
CA ASN A 8 -0.74 9.49 16.04
C ASN A 8 -1.26 8.64 14.88
N VAL A 9 -1.70 7.42 15.18
CA VAL A 9 -2.24 6.49 14.19
C VAL A 9 -3.51 7.03 13.51
N ASN A 10 -4.35 7.75 14.25
CA ASN A 10 -5.56 8.36 13.70
C ASN A 10 -5.22 9.40 12.65
N LEU A 11 -4.20 10.24 12.91
CA LEU A 11 -3.71 11.20 11.91
C LEU A 11 -3.17 10.50 10.66
N SER A 12 -2.45 9.39 10.83
CA SER A 12 -1.98 8.56 9.71
C SER A 12 -3.12 8.04 8.86
N PHE A 13 -4.20 7.57 9.49
CA PHE A 13 -5.38 7.09 8.78
C PHE A 13 -6.12 8.22 8.06
N VAL A 14 -6.33 9.35 8.72
CA VAL A 14 -7.00 10.51 8.12
C VAL A 14 -6.26 11.00 6.89
N VAL A 15 -4.94 11.19 6.99
CA VAL A 15 -4.11 11.63 5.85
C VAL A 15 -4.17 10.61 4.71
N LEU A 16 -4.07 9.32 5.01
CA LEU A 16 -4.16 8.25 4.01
C LEU A 16 -5.52 8.30 3.30
N LEU A 17 -6.62 8.30 4.06
CA LEU A 17 -7.96 8.25 3.51
C LEU A 17 -8.27 9.49 2.66
N ILE A 18 -7.90 10.68 3.11
CA ILE A 18 -8.09 11.92 2.35
C ILE A 18 -7.29 11.86 1.04
N THR A 19 -6.03 11.45 1.10
CA THR A 19 -5.17 11.36 -0.09
C THR A 19 -5.72 10.36 -1.10
N MET A 20 -6.15 9.19 -0.64
CA MET A 20 -6.74 8.17 -1.50
C MET A 20 -8.06 8.62 -2.09
N PHE A 21 -8.93 9.22 -1.29
CA PHE A 21 -10.22 9.72 -1.75
C PHE A 21 -10.07 10.80 -2.83
N ILE A 22 -9.15 11.76 -2.63
CA ILE A 22 -8.86 12.79 -3.64
C ILE A 22 -8.34 12.12 -4.93
N SER A 23 -7.42 11.16 -4.82
CA SER A 23 -6.90 10.43 -5.98
C SER A 23 -8.02 9.71 -6.74
N ASP A 24 -8.91 9.02 -6.03
CA ASP A 24 -10.01 8.25 -6.63
C ASP A 24 -11.06 9.13 -7.29
N LEU A 25 -11.22 10.39 -6.85
CA LEU A 25 -12.06 11.38 -7.54
C LEU A 25 -11.56 11.71 -8.96
N PHE A 26 -10.23 11.66 -9.17
CA PHE A 26 -9.62 11.91 -10.49
C PHE A 26 -9.50 10.65 -11.35
N ILE A 27 -9.22 9.50 -10.74
CA ILE A 27 -9.01 8.22 -11.44
C ILE A 27 -10.35 7.54 -11.73
N GLY A 28 -11.34 7.75 -10.87
CA GLY A 28 -12.63 7.05 -10.87
C GLY A 28 -12.67 5.91 -9.86
N PHE A 29 -13.88 5.55 -9.47
CA PHE A 29 -14.11 4.45 -8.53
C PHE A 29 -14.09 3.10 -9.26
N TYR A 30 -13.48 2.09 -8.64
CA TYR A 30 -13.31 0.74 -9.18
C TYR A 30 -13.85 -0.32 -8.22
N GLY A 31 -14.18 -1.50 -8.75
CA GLY A 31 -14.96 -2.51 -8.04
C GLY A 31 -14.32 -3.05 -6.76
N ASN A 32 -12.98 -3.13 -6.66
CA ASN A 32 -12.28 -3.66 -5.50
C ASN A 32 -11.74 -2.60 -4.52
N LEU A 33 -12.26 -1.37 -4.60
CA LEU A 33 -11.84 -0.21 -3.79
C LEU A 33 -11.79 -0.52 -2.29
N ILE A 34 -12.76 -1.25 -1.75
CA ILE A 34 -12.82 -1.64 -0.33
C ILE A 34 -11.57 -2.43 0.07
N PHE A 35 -11.12 -3.39 -0.73
CA PHE A 35 -9.93 -4.20 -0.45
C PHE A 35 -8.65 -3.39 -0.55
N VAL A 36 -8.59 -2.43 -1.47
CA VAL A 36 -7.46 -1.49 -1.59
C VAL A 36 -7.35 -0.63 -0.35
N TYR A 37 -8.44 0.01 0.09
CA TYR A 37 -8.45 0.83 1.30
C TYR A 37 -8.14 0.00 2.56
N ALA A 38 -8.75 -1.19 2.70
CA ALA A 38 -8.48 -2.09 3.82
C ALA A 38 -7.01 -2.50 3.88
N SER A 39 -6.38 -2.82 2.75
CA SER A 39 -4.96 -3.18 2.70
C SER A 39 -4.05 -2.03 3.13
N LEU A 40 -4.33 -0.81 2.67
CA LEU A 40 -3.54 0.37 3.02
C LEU A 40 -3.69 0.76 4.49
N LEU A 41 -4.90 0.66 5.05
CA LEU A 41 -5.13 0.87 6.49
C LEU A 41 -4.41 -0.17 7.33
N LEU A 42 -4.46 -1.45 6.95
CA LEU A 42 -3.75 -2.52 7.62
C LEU A 42 -2.24 -2.31 7.60
N ILE A 43 -1.68 -1.97 6.44
CA ILE A 43 -0.25 -1.68 6.28
C ILE A 43 0.15 -0.50 7.17
N THR A 44 -0.64 0.57 7.16
CA THR A 44 -0.40 1.77 7.98
C THR A 44 -0.41 1.43 9.46
N TYR A 45 -1.35 0.62 9.92
CA TYR A 45 -1.44 0.15 11.31
C TYR A 45 -0.24 -0.71 11.71
N ILE A 46 0.12 -1.70 10.88
CA ILE A 46 1.27 -2.58 11.13
C ILE A 46 2.55 -1.76 11.27
N PHE A 47 2.80 -0.84 10.34
CA PHE A 47 4.01 -0.02 10.38
C PHE A 47 4.00 1.03 11.48
N HIS A 48 2.83 1.51 11.90
CA HIS A 48 2.75 2.36 13.08
C HIS A 48 3.17 1.61 14.35
N LYS A 49 2.73 0.34 14.49
CA LYS A 49 2.98 -0.47 15.68
C LYS A 49 4.39 -1.06 15.74
N PHE A 50 4.94 -1.49 14.62
CA PHE A 50 6.19 -2.29 14.58
C PHE A 50 7.42 -1.51 14.09
N SER A 51 7.27 -0.30 13.58
CA SER A 51 8.39 0.45 13.01
C SER A 51 9.03 1.39 14.04
N ASN A 52 10.05 0.89 14.74
CA ASN A 52 10.74 1.67 15.78
C ASN A 52 11.91 2.54 15.29
N LYS A 53 12.54 2.22 14.16
CA LYS A 53 13.69 2.99 13.63
C LYS A 53 13.71 2.98 12.10
N ILE A 54 13.78 4.16 11.48
CA ILE A 54 14.05 4.28 10.04
C ILE A 54 15.55 4.17 9.79
N ASN A 55 15.97 3.04 9.21
CA ASN A 55 17.21 2.95 8.45
C ASN A 55 16.89 2.44 7.03
N PHE A 56 17.84 2.56 6.10
CA PHE A 56 17.64 2.16 4.71
C PHE A 56 17.28 0.69 4.55
N LYS A 57 17.86 -0.20 5.37
CA LYS A 57 17.55 -1.64 5.35
C LYS A 57 16.12 -1.91 5.80
N ASN A 58 15.69 -1.30 6.91
CA ASN A 58 14.33 -1.47 7.43
C ASN A 58 13.30 -0.88 6.46
N LEU A 59 13.63 0.20 5.77
CA LEU A 59 12.77 0.81 4.77
C LEU A 59 12.54 -0.12 3.58
N PHE A 60 13.60 -0.79 3.11
CA PHE A 60 13.49 -1.79 2.04
C PHE A 60 12.61 -2.98 2.45
N ILE A 61 12.87 -3.56 3.61
CA ILE A 61 12.09 -4.69 4.15
C ILE A 61 10.63 -4.30 4.35
N SER A 62 10.38 -3.12 4.91
CA SER A 62 9.03 -2.60 5.12
C SER A 62 8.31 -2.31 3.80
N GLY A 63 9.02 -1.78 2.81
CA GLY A 63 8.49 -1.55 1.47
C GLY A 63 8.09 -2.86 0.79
N PHE A 64 8.94 -3.88 0.88
CA PHE A 64 8.64 -5.22 0.34
C PHE A 64 7.44 -5.85 1.05
N ALA A 65 7.44 -5.88 2.38
CA ALA A 65 6.35 -6.45 3.17
C ALA A 65 5.02 -5.72 2.92
N GLY A 66 5.04 -4.39 2.88
CA GLY A 66 3.85 -3.59 2.57
C GLY A 66 3.32 -3.86 1.16
N SER A 67 4.19 -3.91 0.16
CA SER A 67 3.80 -4.23 -1.22
C SER A 67 3.24 -5.65 -1.32
N LEU A 68 3.79 -6.61 -0.57
CA LEU A 68 3.30 -7.99 -0.55
C LEU A 68 1.90 -8.08 0.10
N ILE A 69 1.68 -7.42 1.23
CA ILE A 69 0.37 -7.36 1.89
C ILE A 69 -0.66 -6.73 0.95
N PHE A 70 -0.30 -5.61 0.33
CA PHE A 70 -1.15 -4.94 -0.65
C PHE A 70 -1.50 -5.87 -1.82
N PHE A 71 -0.51 -6.52 -2.41
CA PHE A 71 -0.67 -7.45 -3.52
C PHE A 71 -1.63 -8.60 -3.16
N ILE A 72 -1.46 -9.21 -1.99
CA ILE A 72 -2.30 -10.32 -1.56
C ILE A 72 -3.76 -9.86 -1.38
N ILE A 73 -4.00 -8.80 -0.64
CA ILE A 73 -5.34 -8.37 -0.27
C ILE A 73 -6.08 -7.77 -1.48
N SER A 74 -5.44 -6.92 -2.27
CA SER A 74 -6.08 -6.26 -3.41
C SER A 74 -6.46 -7.27 -4.51
N ASN A 75 -5.59 -8.22 -4.85
CA ASN A 75 -5.90 -9.23 -5.86
C ASN A 75 -6.91 -10.26 -5.36
N PHE A 76 -6.90 -10.61 -4.07
CA PHE A 76 -8.01 -11.36 -3.50
C PHE A 76 -9.35 -10.62 -3.67
N GLY A 77 -9.36 -9.31 -3.45
CA GLY A 77 -10.54 -8.47 -3.67
C GLY A 77 -11.03 -8.48 -5.11
N VAL A 78 -10.12 -8.40 -6.08
CA VAL A 78 -10.46 -8.50 -7.51
C VAL A 78 -11.15 -9.83 -7.80
N TRP A 79 -10.56 -10.94 -7.37
CA TRP A 79 -11.16 -12.26 -7.55
C TRP A 79 -12.48 -12.40 -6.79
N ALA A 80 -12.53 -12.01 -5.51
CA ALA A 80 -13.69 -12.21 -4.64
C ALA A 80 -14.93 -11.40 -5.09
N LEU A 81 -14.72 -10.18 -5.60
CA LEU A 81 -15.82 -9.33 -6.09
C LEU A 81 -16.15 -9.58 -7.57
N GLY A 82 -15.33 -10.34 -8.30
CA GLY A 82 -15.46 -10.51 -9.74
C GLY A 82 -15.22 -9.21 -10.52
N SER A 83 -14.44 -8.31 -9.92
CA SER A 83 -14.03 -7.09 -10.60
C SER A 83 -13.14 -7.42 -11.79
N PRO A 84 -13.15 -6.62 -12.88
CA PRO A 84 -12.17 -6.75 -13.94
C PRO A 84 -10.75 -6.69 -13.35
N GLY A 85 -9.97 -7.72 -13.62
CA GLY A 85 -8.59 -7.78 -13.17
C GLY A 85 -7.63 -7.15 -14.18
N VAL A 86 -6.38 -7.58 -14.11
CA VAL A 86 -5.38 -7.23 -15.11
C VAL A 86 -5.87 -7.67 -16.50
N TYR A 87 -5.70 -6.80 -17.48
CA TYR A 87 -6.18 -7.01 -18.86
C TYR A 87 -7.71 -7.11 -19.01
N ASP A 88 -8.47 -6.56 -18.07
CA ASP A 88 -9.94 -6.54 -18.12
C ASP A 88 -10.58 -7.94 -18.10
N ILE A 89 -9.87 -8.92 -17.54
CA ILE A 89 -10.29 -10.31 -17.47
C ILE A 89 -11.09 -10.54 -16.17
N ALA A 90 -12.29 -11.10 -16.31
CA ALA A 90 -13.05 -11.64 -15.19
C ALA A 90 -12.56 -13.06 -14.87
N TYR A 91 -12.18 -13.29 -13.60
CA TYR A 91 -11.69 -14.59 -13.15
C TYR A 91 -12.81 -15.48 -12.66
N GLU A 92 -12.72 -16.78 -12.96
CA GLU A 92 -13.65 -17.76 -12.41
C GLU A 92 -13.62 -17.81 -10.89
N LYS A 93 -14.76 -18.10 -10.27
CA LYS A 93 -14.89 -18.28 -8.82
C LYS A 93 -14.42 -19.67 -8.39
N SER A 94 -13.21 -20.05 -8.77
CA SER A 94 -12.56 -21.32 -8.50
C SER A 94 -11.15 -21.08 -7.97
N VAL A 95 -10.54 -22.12 -7.40
CA VAL A 95 -9.14 -22.07 -6.95
C VAL A 95 -8.20 -21.77 -8.13
N SER A 96 -8.49 -22.34 -9.31
CA SER A 96 -7.73 -22.06 -10.53
C SER A 96 -7.84 -20.60 -10.96
N GLY A 97 -9.03 -20.00 -10.89
CA GLY A 97 -9.23 -18.57 -11.18
C GLY A 97 -8.52 -17.65 -10.19
N LEU A 98 -8.47 -18.04 -8.91
CA LEU A 98 -7.68 -17.31 -7.90
C LEU A 98 -6.19 -17.34 -8.22
N VAL A 99 -5.66 -18.52 -8.53
CA VAL A 99 -4.24 -18.68 -8.92
C VAL A 99 -3.92 -17.88 -10.17
N GLN A 100 -4.79 -17.91 -11.18
CA GLN A 100 -4.63 -17.14 -12.41
C GLN A 100 -4.61 -15.63 -12.12
N CYS A 101 -5.50 -15.13 -11.25
CA CYS A 101 -5.53 -13.74 -10.82
C CYS A 101 -4.17 -13.28 -10.24
N TYR A 102 -3.60 -14.09 -9.33
CA TYR A 102 -2.30 -13.77 -8.75
C TYR A 102 -1.16 -13.86 -9.76
N ILE A 103 -1.12 -14.88 -10.62
CA ILE A 103 -0.05 -15.03 -11.62
C ILE A 103 -0.03 -13.84 -12.57
N LEU A 104 -1.18 -13.42 -13.07
CA LEU A 104 -1.27 -12.27 -13.99
C LEU A 104 -0.97 -10.94 -13.30
N ALA A 105 -1.10 -10.86 -11.99
CA ALA A 105 -0.78 -9.66 -11.22
C ALA A 105 0.71 -9.54 -10.82
N ILE A 106 1.54 -10.58 -10.97
CA ILE A 106 2.97 -10.56 -10.59
C ILE A 106 3.74 -9.38 -11.19
N PRO A 107 3.61 -9.02 -12.47
CA PRO A 107 4.34 -7.87 -13.03
C PRO A 107 4.00 -6.55 -12.32
N PHE A 108 2.76 -6.40 -11.86
CA PHE A 108 2.30 -5.20 -11.15
C PHE A 108 2.83 -5.14 -9.72
N PHE A 109 3.08 -6.29 -9.08
CA PHE A 109 3.77 -6.33 -7.80
C PHE A 109 5.15 -5.66 -7.89
N GLY A 110 5.93 -5.99 -8.92
CA GLY A 110 7.24 -5.36 -9.16
C GLY A 110 7.14 -3.84 -9.28
N ASN A 111 6.17 -3.35 -10.04
CA ASN A 111 5.93 -1.91 -10.20
C ASN A 111 5.50 -1.25 -8.87
N THR A 112 4.61 -1.88 -8.11
CA THR A 112 4.17 -1.39 -6.78
C THR A 112 5.33 -1.33 -5.80
N PHE A 113 6.16 -2.35 -5.75
CA PHE A 113 7.33 -2.38 -4.88
C PHE A 113 8.36 -1.32 -5.28
N LEU A 114 8.68 -1.22 -6.56
CA LEU A 114 9.63 -0.24 -7.08
C LEU A 114 9.17 1.20 -6.82
N SER A 115 7.91 1.52 -7.11
CA SER A 115 7.34 2.84 -6.82
C SER A 115 7.36 3.15 -5.33
N THR A 116 7.06 2.17 -4.48
CA THR A 116 7.15 2.33 -3.01
C THR A 116 8.56 2.76 -2.60
N LEU A 117 9.61 2.15 -3.16
CA LEU A 117 10.99 2.52 -2.85
C LEU A 117 11.33 3.92 -3.39
N ILE A 118 10.98 4.21 -4.66
CA ILE A 118 11.26 5.50 -5.31
C ILE A 118 10.67 6.67 -4.52
N PHE A 119 9.49 6.52 -3.95
CA PHE A 119 8.86 7.57 -3.15
C PHE A 119 9.27 7.55 -1.68
N ALA A 120 9.51 6.36 -1.10
CA ALA A 120 9.83 6.24 0.32
C ALA A 120 11.23 6.74 0.66
N TYR A 121 12.23 6.45 -0.17
CA TYR A 121 13.62 6.89 0.10
C TYR A 121 13.79 8.40 0.11
N PRO A 122 13.35 9.17 -0.91
CA PRO A 122 13.41 10.63 -0.87
C PRO A 122 12.60 11.23 0.28
N ALA A 123 11.41 10.69 0.57
CA ALA A 123 10.59 11.19 1.66
C ALA A 123 11.25 11.01 3.03
N VAL A 124 11.91 9.86 3.28
CA VAL A 124 12.70 9.64 4.51
C VAL A 124 13.94 10.51 4.54
N TYR A 125 14.60 10.69 3.41
CA TYR A 125 15.77 11.58 3.32
C TYR A 125 15.40 13.03 3.68
N ILE A 126 14.35 13.56 3.05
CA ILE A 126 13.85 14.92 3.36
C ILE A 126 13.43 15.03 4.84
N TYR A 127 12.72 14.00 5.36
CA TYR A 127 12.32 13.97 6.77
C TYR A 127 13.53 14.10 7.72
N LYS A 128 14.64 13.42 7.41
CA LYS A 128 15.86 13.47 8.21
C LYS A 128 16.60 14.83 8.11
N LEU A 129 16.42 15.57 7.03
CA LEU A 129 17.02 16.89 6.83
C LEU A 129 16.26 18.01 7.57
N LEU A 130 15.02 17.79 8.00
CA LEU A 130 14.20 18.78 8.68
C LEU A 130 14.35 18.65 10.22
N PRO A 131 15.23 19.47 10.87
CA PRO A 131 15.53 19.33 12.29
C PRO A 131 14.30 19.50 13.20
N ALA A 132 13.37 20.37 12.82
CA ALA A 132 12.14 20.64 13.58
C ALA A 132 11.21 19.41 13.68
N TRP A 133 11.30 18.47 12.74
CA TRP A 133 10.48 17.26 12.71
C TRP A 133 11.16 16.07 13.40
N SER A 134 12.50 16.05 13.42
CA SER A 134 13.27 14.97 14.06
C SER A 134 13.35 15.14 15.59
N SER A 135 13.28 16.35 16.11
CA SER A 135 13.30 16.66 17.55
C SER A 135 11.95 16.43 18.25
N ALA A 136 10.87 16.23 17.50
CA ALA A 136 9.53 15.98 18.01
C ALA A 136 9.25 14.51 18.39
N ARG A 137 10.29 13.67 18.44
CA ARG A 137 10.23 12.25 18.88
C ARG A 137 10.77 12.04 20.26
#